data_689e9dcd2dff4b7cb203184a8b25c268
#
_entry.id   689e9dcd2dff4b7cb203184a8b25c268
#
_cell.length_a   1.000
_cell.length_b   1.000
_cell.length_c   1.000
_cell.angle_alpha   90.00
_cell.angle_beta   90.00
_cell.angle_gamma   90.00
#
_symmetry.space_group_name_H-M   'P 1'
#
loop_
_entity.id
_entity.type
_entity.pdbx_description
1 polymer ?
#
loop_
_entity_poly.entity_id
_entity_poly.type
_entity_poly.pdbx_seq_one_letter_code
_entity_poly.pdbx_strand_id
1 'polypeptide(L)'
;MVRCPADVSNLPLFAEYAKRRHCVWLDTASGDGQSLLAAEPAKIFRAKNERGVFERLHAELAGWPGYAIGYFGYDLKNEIERLPSRAVDDLGLPDCWFGFYENPVMFDQSVGASPALPLRANIDASCSFTRDSYRAAVLRAKEYIAAGDIYQVNLSQRFQCEIAASPPEVYLALRAANPAPYCAYLDIGDAQILSSSPECFLKINDRHVVTRPIKGTRRRSADPAELLASPKDNAELLMITDLERNDLGRVCEYGSVRVAELKRVETFATVHHLVATVEGTLRRDVSHVDCVRACFPGGSITGAPKIRAMQIIDEIEPHARGVYTGAIGYFGPNGESHFNIAIRTVVQQGTRLTFHAGGGIVADSEPDAEYDETLAKAQGIFNALDQLRLR
;
A
#
# COMPACT_ATOMS: atom_id res chain seq x y z
N MET A 1 -23.22 -4.61 15.90
CA MET A 1 -21.83 -4.13 16.10
C MET A 1 -21.37 -4.54 17.49
N VAL A 2 -20.46 -5.49 17.60
CA VAL A 2 -19.92 -5.93 18.92
C VAL A 2 -18.60 -5.19 19.13
N ARG A 3 -18.53 -4.30 20.11
CA ARG A 3 -17.26 -3.68 20.54
C ARG A 3 -16.61 -4.58 21.59
N CYS A 4 -15.38 -4.99 21.35
CA CYS A 4 -14.56 -5.69 22.35
C CYS A 4 -13.89 -4.68 23.30
N PRO A 5 -13.76 -4.95 24.62
CA PRO A 5 -13.09 -4.06 25.55
C PRO A 5 -11.61 -3.89 25.19
N ALA A 6 -11.05 -2.70 25.46
CA ALA A 6 -9.70 -2.27 25.07
C ALA A 6 -8.52 -3.05 25.70
N ASP A 7 -8.78 -3.94 26.66
CA ASP A 7 -7.74 -4.58 27.48
C ASP A 7 -7.37 -6.04 27.10
N VAL A 8 -7.89 -6.55 25.99
CA VAL A 8 -7.59 -7.93 25.57
C VAL A 8 -6.65 -7.91 24.37
N SER A 9 -5.54 -8.66 24.45
CA SER A 9 -4.71 -8.94 23.29
C SER A 9 -5.59 -9.54 22.17
N ASN A 10 -5.69 -8.85 21.01
CA ASN A 10 -6.54 -9.28 19.89
C ASN A 10 -5.91 -10.43 19.07
N LEU A 11 -4.70 -10.85 19.43
CA LEU A 11 -3.99 -11.93 18.76
C LEU A 11 -4.70 -13.29 18.90
N PRO A 12 -5.25 -13.71 20.06
CA PRO A 12 -6.06 -14.92 20.17
C PRO A 12 -7.30 -14.89 19.31
N LEU A 13 -7.97 -13.73 19.20
CA LEU A 13 -9.15 -13.56 18.34
C LEU A 13 -8.77 -13.70 16.87
N PHE A 14 -7.68 -13.05 16.42
CA PHE A 14 -7.18 -13.23 15.08
C PHE A 14 -6.81 -14.69 14.79
N ALA A 15 -6.14 -15.39 15.71
CA ALA A 15 -5.76 -16.79 15.55
C ALA A 15 -6.99 -17.71 15.40
N GLU A 16 -8.13 -17.36 16.01
CA GLU A 16 -9.40 -18.07 15.79
C GLU A 16 -9.99 -17.76 14.41
N TYR A 17 -10.07 -16.47 14.04
CA TYR A 17 -10.64 -16.04 12.76
C TYR A 17 -9.81 -16.51 11.56
N ALA A 18 -8.49 -16.56 11.67
CA ALA A 18 -7.58 -16.99 10.61
C ALA A 18 -7.78 -18.47 10.20
N LYS A 19 -8.52 -19.26 11.00
CA LYS A 19 -8.92 -20.64 10.64
C LYS A 19 -10.17 -20.68 9.76
N ARG A 20 -10.89 -19.56 9.67
CA ARG A 20 -12.11 -19.42 8.86
C ARG A 20 -11.76 -18.97 7.45
N ARG A 21 -12.58 -19.34 6.47
CA ARG A 21 -12.37 -18.96 5.06
C ARG A 21 -12.49 -17.46 4.87
N HIS A 22 -11.61 -16.93 4.04
CA HIS A 22 -11.60 -15.50 3.67
C HIS A 22 -11.55 -14.57 4.88
N CYS A 23 -10.71 -14.92 5.86
CA CYS A 23 -10.42 -14.05 6.98
C CYS A 23 -9.75 -12.77 6.49
N VAL A 24 -10.24 -11.63 6.97
CA VAL A 24 -9.64 -10.31 6.73
C VAL A 24 -9.44 -9.59 8.05
N TRP A 25 -8.29 -8.95 8.21
CA TRP A 25 -8.00 -8.09 9.35
C TRP A 25 -7.35 -6.81 8.84
N LEU A 26 -8.07 -5.68 8.94
CA LEU A 26 -7.48 -4.36 8.78
C LEU A 26 -7.06 -3.88 10.17
N ASP A 27 -5.78 -3.64 10.36
CA ASP A 27 -5.13 -3.53 11.65
C ASP A 27 -4.35 -2.22 11.79
N THR A 28 -4.45 -1.58 12.94
CA THR A 28 -3.70 -0.37 13.30
C THR A 28 -2.57 -0.71 14.25
N ALA A 29 -1.57 -1.45 13.77
CA ALA A 29 -0.47 -1.96 14.62
C ALA A 29 0.38 -0.86 15.29
N SER A 30 0.31 0.39 14.83
CA SER A 30 0.95 1.55 15.48
C SER A 30 0.13 2.19 16.60
N GLY A 31 -1.10 1.74 16.85
CA GLY A 31 -1.89 2.06 18.05
C GLY A 31 -2.91 3.17 17.91
N ASP A 32 -3.02 3.85 16.78
CA ASP A 32 -4.01 4.90 16.56
C ASP A 32 -5.09 4.47 15.58
N GLY A 33 -6.31 4.21 16.04
CA GLY A 33 -7.46 3.93 15.20
C GLY A 33 -8.16 2.61 15.50
N GLN A 34 -9.19 2.31 14.71
CA GLN A 34 -10.00 1.11 14.83
C GLN A 34 -9.51 0.02 13.89
N SER A 35 -9.42 -1.21 14.40
CA SER A 35 -9.18 -2.42 13.63
C SER A 35 -10.50 -3.09 13.28
N LEU A 36 -10.55 -3.72 12.09
CA LEU A 36 -11.69 -4.49 11.57
C LEU A 36 -11.26 -5.92 11.33
N LEU A 37 -11.92 -6.89 11.97
CA LEU A 37 -11.67 -8.32 11.79
C LEU A 37 -12.96 -9.02 11.34
N ALA A 38 -12.89 -9.76 10.25
CA ALA A 38 -14.03 -10.51 9.73
C ALA A 38 -13.58 -11.81 9.04
N ALA A 39 -14.50 -12.73 8.83
CA ALA A 39 -14.31 -13.93 8.04
C ALA A 39 -15.67 -14.39 7.45
N GLU A 40 -15.62 -15.31 6.50
CA GLU A 40 -16.81 -15.93 5.89
C GLU A 40 -17.76 -14.87 5.31
N PRO A 41 -17.34 -14.15 4.26
CA PRO A 41 -18.15 -13.11 3.64
C PRO A 41 -19.46 -13.68 3.06
N ALA A 42 -20.53 -12.89 3.10
CA ALA A 42 -21.81 -13.24 2.49
C ALA A 42 -21.72 -13.37 0.97
N LYS A 43 -20.85 -12.58 0.35
CA LYS A 43 -20.50 -12.65 -1.07
C LYS A 43 -19.08 -12.17 -1.31
N ILE A 44 -18.52 -12.54 -2.46
CA ILE A 44 -17.20 -12.11 -2.92
C ILE A 44 -17.35 -11.46 -4.29
N PHE A 45 -16.78 -10.26 -4.43
CA PHE A 45 -16.52 -9.64 -5.72
C PHE A 45 -15.08 -9.91 -6.13
N ARG A 46 -14.89 -10.46 -7.32
CA ARG A 46 -13.57 -10.77 -7.87
C ARG A 46 -13.54 -10.42 -9.36
N ALA A 47 -12.49 -9.77 -9.80
CA ALA A 47 -12.29 -9.44 -11.21
C ALA A 47 -10.82 -9.61 -11.60
N LYS A 48 -10.56 -10.13 -12.82
CA LYS A 48 -9.22 -10.23 -13.40
C LYS A 48 -9.30 -10.04 -14.90
N ASN A 49 -8.52 -9.10 -15.44
CA ASN A 49 -8.50 -8.77 -16.88
C ASN A 49 -9.89 -8.47 -17.45
N GLU A 50 -10.76 -7.89 -16.63
CA GLU A 50 -12.14 -7.56 -16.99
C GLU A 50 -12.30 -6.05 -17.12
N ARG A 51 -13.35 -5.62 -17.82
CA ARG A 51 -13.74 -4.21 -17.95
C ARG A 51 -14.98 -3.91 -17.12
N GLY A 52 -15.19 -2.61 -16.80
CA GLY A 52 -16.32 -2.17 -15.99
C GLY A 52 -16.22 -2.62 -14.53
N VAL A 53 -15.01 -2.85 -14.02
CA VAL A 53 -14.79 -3.36 -12.65
C VAL A 53 -15.28 -2.35 -11.61
N PHE A 54 -14.98 -1.07 -11.81
CA PHE A 54 -15.41 -0.01 -10.88
C PHE A 54 -16.93 0.17 -10.88
N GLU A 55 -17.57 0.18 -12.05
CA GLU A 55 -19.02 0.30 -12.19
C GLU A 55 -19.75 -0.90 -11.58
N ARG A 56 -19.24 -2.11 -11.79
CA ARG A 56 -19.81 -3.34 -11.20
C ARG A 56 -19.64 -3.36 -9.70
N LEU A 57 -18.46 -2.99 -9.17
CA LEU A 57 -18.22 -2.91 -7.75
C LEU A 57 -19.14 -1.86 -7.10
N HIS A 58 -19.31 -0.70 -7.75
CA HIS A 58 -20.25 0.32 -7.28
C HIS A 58 -21.70 -0.22 -7.19
N ALA A 59 -22.14 -0.97 -8.20
CA ALA A 59 -23.45 -1.61 -8.19
C ALA A 59 -23.59 -2.66 -7.06
N GLU A 60 -22.54 -3.45 -6.78
CA GLU A 60 -22.53 -4.42 -5.69
C GLU A 60 -22.55 -3.79 -4.29
N LEU A 61 -21.96 -2.58 -4.16
CA LEU A 61 -21.98 -1.79 -2.92
C LEU A 61 -23.34 -1.12 -2.66
N ALA A 62 -24.11 -0.88 -3.72
CA ALA A 62 -25.40 -0.20 -3.61
C ALA A 62 -26.37 -0.98 -2.71
N GLY A 63 -26.79 -0.37 -1.59
CA GLY A 63 -27.69 -1.00 -0.62
C GLY A 63 -27.05 -2.08 0.27
N TRP A 64 -25.73 -2.29 0.18
CA TRP A 64 -25.04 -3.23 1.08
C TRP A 64 -24.97 -2.65 2.50
N PRO A 65 -25.49 -3.35 3.54
CA PRO A 65 -25.59 -2.80 4.89
C PRO A 65 -24.33 -2.99 5.74
N GLY A 66 -23.32 -3.73 5.22
CA GLY A 66 -22.10 -4.10 5.93
C GLY A 66 -20.85 -3.45 5.33
N TYR A 67 -19.72 -4.10 5.54
CA TYR A 67 -18.43 -3.69 5.02
C TYR A 67 -18.03 -4.52 3.80
N ALA A 68 -17.51 -3.87 2.76
CA ALA A 68 -16.78 -4.54 1.69
C ALA A 68 -15.29 -4.30 1.92
N ILE A 69 -14.54 -5.36 2.29
CA ILE A 69 -13.13 -5.29 2.65
C ILE A 69 -12.32 -6.03 1.59
N GLY A 70 -11.25 -5.41 1.07
CA GLY A 70 -10.49 -6.02 0.00
C GLY A 70 -9.38 -5.13 -0.55
N TYR A 71 -9.10 -5.30 -1.84
CA TYR A 71 -8.05 -4.53 -2.50
C TYR A 71 -8.33 -4.25 -3.98
N PHE A 72 -7.69 -3.21 -4.47
CA PHE A 72 -7.45 -2.90 -5.87
C PHE A 72 -5.98 -3.17 -6.18
N GLY A 73 -5.69 -4.09 -7.09
CA GLY A 73 -4.34 -4.35 -7.58
C GLY A 73 -3.87 -3.24 -8.53
N TYR A 74 -2.56 -2.97 -8.55
CA TYR A 74 -1.98 -1.92 -9.38
C TYR A 74 -2.35 -2.06 -10.87
N ASP A 75 -2.43 -3.29 -11.38
CA ASP A 75 -2.67 -3.56 -12.78
C ASP A 75 -4.10 -3.22 -13.24
N LEU A 76 -5.02 -2.94 -12.30
CA LEU A 76 -6.33 -2.36 -12.59
C LEU A 76 -6.23 -0.96 -13.26
N LYS A 77 -5.06 -0.32 -13.22
CA LYS A 77 -4.74 0.88 -13.99
C LYS A 77 -5.07 0.75 -15.48
N ASN A 78 -5.00 -0.48 -16.03
CA ASN A 78 -5.26 -0.78 -17.43
C ASN A 78 -6.75 -0.65 -17.81
N GLU A 79 -7.65 -0.62 -16.81
CA GLU A 79 -9.06 -0.28 -17.03
C GLU A 79 -9.27 1.24 -17.11
N ILE A 80 -8.46 2.00 -16.35
CA ILE A 80 -8.58 3.47 -16.27
C ILE A 80 -7.93 4.13 -17.50
N GLU A 81 -6.74 3.64 -17.88
CA GLU A 81 -5.95 4.20 -18.96
C GLU A 81 -5.53 3.09 -19.95
N ARG A 82 -5.40 3.45 -21.22
CA ARG A 82 -4.85 2.53 -22.23
C ARG A 82 -3.33 2.50 -22.12
N LEU A 83 -2.83 1.54 -21.35
CA LEU A 83 -1.41 1.37 -21.09
C LEU A 83 -0.88 0.12 -21.79
N PRO A 84 0.42 0.07 -22.13
CA PRO A 84 1.10 -1.17 -22.48
C PRO A 84 0.93 -2.21 -21.37
N SER A 85 1.04 -3.49 -21.70
CA SER A 85 1.07 -4.60 -20.74
C SER A 85 2.18 -5.55 -21.16
N ARG A 86 3.42 -5.20 -20.85
CA ARG A 86 4.64 -5.96 -21.19
C ARG A 86 5.14 -6.78 -20.02
N ALA A 87 4.91 -6.30 -18.81
CA ALA A 87 5.33 -6.97 -17.58
C ALA A 87 4.59 -8.31 -17.41
N VAL A 88 5.32 -9.35 -16.98
CA VAL A 88 4.78 -10.71 -16.86
C VAL A 88 3.97 -10.84 -15.58
N ASP A 89 2.68 -11.19 -15.69
CA ASP A 89 1.85 -11.59 -14.56
C ASP A 89 1.93 -13.10 -14.34
N ASP A 90 2.84 -13.53 -13.47
CA ASP A 90 3.06 -14.93 -13.11
C ASP A 90 2.43 -15.33 -11.75
N LEU A 91 1.83 -14.37 -11.03
CA LEU A 91 1.12 -14.63 -9.78
C LEU A 91 -0.35 -15.00 -10.01
N GLY A 92 -0.94 -14.55 -11.11
CA GLY A 92 -2.31 -14.86 -11.48
C GLY A 92 -3.38 -14.31 -10.53
N LEU A 93 -3.05 -13.32 -9.70
CA LEU A 93 -3.96 -12.76 -8.70
C LEU A 93 -5.09 -11.95 -9.36
N PRO A 94 -6.26 -11.83 -8.71
CA PRO A 94 -7.29 -10.87 -9.14
C PRO A 94 -6.76 -9.44 -9.19
N ASP A 95 -7.20 -8.66 -10.18
CA ASP A 95 -6.92 -7.22 -10.21
C ASP A 95 -7.76 -6.46 -9.18
N CYS A 96 -8.88 -7.04 -8.77
CA CYS A 96 -9.76 -6.52 -7.73
C CYS A 96 -10.40 -7.67 -6.96
N TRP A 97 -10.38 -7.61 -5.63
CA TRP A 97 -11.04 -8.56 -4.76
C TRP A 97 -11.64 -7.87 -3.55
N PHE A 98 -12.93 -8.11 -3.26
CA PHE A 98 -13.62 -7.63 -2.07
C PHE A 98 -14.52 -8.73 -1.49
N GLY A 99 -14.33 -9.04 -0.21
CA GLY A 99 -15.28 -9.81 0.59
C GLY A 99 -16.30 -8.86 1.24
N PHE A 100 -17.57 -9.24 1.21
CA PHE A 100 -18.68 -8.48 1.77
C PHE A 100 -19.12 -9.09 3.10
N TYR A 101 -18.88 -8.37 4.20
CA TYR A 101 -19.06 -8.81 5.58
C TYR A 101 -20.15 -7.99 6.27
N GLU A 102 -21.17 -8.64 6.84
CA GLU A 102 -22.28 -7.94 7.51
C GLU A 102 -21.87 -7.35 8.85
N ASN A 103 -21.13 -8.12 9.65
CA ASN A 103 -20.84 -7.79 11.04
C ASN A 103 -19.35 -8.02 11.40
N PRO A 104 -18.41 -7.22 10.90
CA PRO A 104 -17.02 -7.30 11.36
C PRO A 104 -16.92 -6.97 12.84
N VAL A 105 -15.97 -7.61 13.51
CA VAL A 105 -15.59 -7.22 14.88
C VAL A 105 -14.72 -5.98 14.80
N MET A 106 -15.11 -4.96 15.54
CA MET A 106 -14.38 -3.70 15.64
C MET A 106 -13.76 -3.57 17.03
N PHE A 107 -12.51 -3.14 17.09
CA PHE A 107 -11.83 -2.92 18.35
C PHE A 107 -10.76 -1.84 18.22
N ASP A 108 -10.55 -1.11 19.32
CA ASP A 108 -9.46 -0.16 19.43
C ASP A 108 -8.21 -0.93 19.89
N GLN A 109 -7.07 -0.72 19.22
CA GLN A 109 -5.82 -1.33 19.67
C GLN A 109 -5.08 -0.41 20.64
N SER A 110 -4.70 -0.96 21.79
CA SER A 110 -3.64 -0.40 22.61
C SER A 110 -2.27 -0.90 22.11
N VAL A 111 -1.32 0.01 21.99
CA VAL A 111 0.05 -0.28 21.51
C VAL A 111 0.73 -1.25 22.45
N GLY A 112 0.90 -2.50 22.03
CA GLY A 112 1.92 -3.37 22.58
C GLY A 112 3.21 -3.18 21.78
N ALA A 113 4.16 -2.38 22.29
CA ALA A 113 5.46 -2.27 21.63
C ALA A 113 6.15 -3.63 21.63
N SER A 114 6.34 -4.22 20.45
CA SER A 114 7.24 -5.36 20.29
C SER A 114 8.68 -4.85 20.34
N PRO A 115 9.59 -5.47 21.10
CA PRO A 115 10.98 -5.04 21.15
C PRO A 115 11.62 -5.17 19.76
N ALA A 116 12.40 -4.16 19.38
CA ALA A 116 13.20 -4.19 18.17
C ALA A 116 14.14 -5.41 18.21
N LEU A 117 14.05 -6.27 17.21
CA LEU A 117 14.84 -7.48 17.13
C LEU A 117 16.12 -7.25 16.32
N PRO A 118 17.24 -7.93 16.66
CA PRO A 118 18.53 -7.71 16.03
C PRO A 118 18.54 -8.14 14.56
N LEU A 119 19.21 -7.31 13.75
CA LEU A 119 19.39 -7.47 12.30
C LEU A 119 20.29 -8.68 11.98
N ARG A 120 19.73 -9.75 11.44
CA ARG A 120 20.48 -10.80 10.73
C ARG A 120 19.63 -11.24 9.54
N ALA A 121 19.94 -10.77 8.35
CA ALA A 121 19.27 -11.20 7.13
C ALA A 121 20.16 -12.23 6.41
N ASN A 122 19.74 -13.49 6.40
CA ASN A 122 20.30 -14.57 5.58
C ASN A 122 19.18 -15.34 4.87
N ILE A 123 18.18 -14.61 4.31
CA ILE A 123 17.16 -15.23 3.48
C ILE A 123 17.70 -15.34 2.06
N ASP A 124 17.73 -16.58 1.55
CA ASP A 124 17.98 -16.81 0.13
C ASP A 124 16.74 -16.38 -0.65
N ALA A 125 16.78 -15.16 -1.16
CA ALA A 125 15.70 -14.56 -1.95
C ALA A 125 16.22 -14.27 -3.35
N SER A 126 15.49 -14.74 -4.36
CA SER A 126 15.74 -14.29 -5.73
C SER A 126 15.19 -12.88 -5.94
N CYS A 127 15.87 -12.10 -6.79
CA CYS A 127 15.48 -10.74 -7.16
C CYS A 127 15.18 -10.67 -8.66
N SER A 128 14.23 -9.83 -9.05
CA SER A 128 13.92 -9.60 -10.47
C SER A 128 15.02 -8.84 -11.23
N PHE A 129 15.89 -8.17 -10.50
CA PHE A 129 17.06 -7.48 -11.03
C PHE A 129 18.33 -7.93 -10.31
N THR A 130 19.44 -8.01 -11.04
CA THR A 130 20.79 -7.93 -10.46
C THR A 130 21.12 -6.46 -10.19
N ARG A 131 22.21 -6.19 -9.43
CA ARG A 131 22.68 -4.81 -9.23
C ARG A 131 22.93 -4.10 -10.59
N ASP A 132 23.59 -4.77 -11.53
CA ASP A 132 23.92 -4.17 -12.83
C ASP A 132 22.68 -3.91 -13.68
N SER A 133 21.71 -4.85 -13.73
CA SER A 133 20.48 -4.65 -14.49
C SER A 133 19.57 -3.59 -13.85
N TYR A 134 19.55 -3.44 -12.51
CA TYR A 134 18.81 -2.37 -11.85
C TYR A 134 19.48 -0.99 -12.12
N ARG A 135 20.81 -0.91 -12.10
CA ARG A 135 21.55 0.30 -12.50
C ARG A 135 21.20 0.71 -13.92
N ALA A 136 21.18 -0.24 -14.86
CA ALA A 136 20.76 0.03 -16.24
C ALA A 136 19.32 0.55 -16.33
N ALA A 137 18.41 -0.02 -15.54
CA ALA A 137 17.02 0.42 -15.42
C ALA A 137 16.93 1.87 -14.88
N VAL A 138 17.70 2.22 -13.84
CA VAL A 138 17.78 3.59 -13.32
C VAL A 138 18.32 4.55 -14.36
N LEU A 139 19.40 4.19 -15.07
CA LEU A 139 19.96 5.03 -16.14
C LEU A 139 18.93 5.24 -17.26
N ARG A 140 18.18 4.20 -17.64
CA ARG A 140 17.10 4.30 -18.62
C ARG A 140 15.98 5.26 -18.16
N ALA A 141 15.59 5.20 -16.89
CA ALA A 141 14.64 6.15 -16.30
C ALA A 141 15.18 7.59 -16.34
N LYS A 142 16.47 7.81 -16.06
CA LYS A 142 17.13 9.12 -16.15
C LYS A 142 17.18 9.66 -17.59
N GLU A 143 17.28 8.80 -18.60
CA GLU A 143 17.17 9.22 -20.02
C GLU A 143 15.80 9.82 -20.31
N TYR A 144 14.69 9.20 -19.81
CA TYR A 144 13.34 9.75 -19.94
C TYR A 144 13.18 11.09 -19.20
N ILE A 145 13.82 11.24 -18.05
CA ILE A 145 13.83 12.52 -17.31
C ILE A 145 14.58 13.59 -18.12
N ALA A 146 15.76 13.27 -18.64
CA ALA A 146 16.56 14.18 -19.45
C ALA A 146 15.87 14.59 -20.77
N ALA A 147 15.09 13.67 -21.34
CA ALA A 147 14.25 13.95 -22.53
C ALA A 147 13.02 14.82 -22.22
N GLY A 148 12.70 15.05 -20.94
CA GLY A 148 11.52 15.82 -20.53
C GLY A 148 10.21 15.03 -20.53
N ASP A 149 10.27 13.70 -20.64
CA ASP A 149 9.10 12.84 -20.61
C ASP A 149 8.43 12.78 -19.24
N ILE A 150 9.25 12.76 -18.17
CA ILE A 150 8.83 12.67 -16.77
C ILE A 150 9.75 13.50 -15.87
N TYR A 151 9.25 13.86 -14.69
CA TYR A 151 10.06 14.43 -13.61
C TYR A 151 10.58 13.37 -12.65
N GLN A 152 9.77 12.33 -12.42
CA GLN A 152 10.06 11.21 -11.51
C GLN A 152 9.32 9.96 -11.98
N VAL A 153 9.94 8.79 -11.75
CA VAL A 153 9.28 7.49 -11.82
C VAL A 153 9.64 6.65 -10.60
N ASN A 154 8.67 5.98 -10.00
CA ASN A 154 8.92 5.01 -8.94
C ASN A 154 9.29 3.66 -9.56
N LEU A 155 10.55 3.26 -9.45
CA LEU A 155 11.08 1.99 -9.97
C LEU A 155 11.22 0.98 -8.85
N SER A 156 10.72 -0.26 -9.05
CA SER A 156 10.78 -1.31 -8.05
C SER A 156 11.44 -2.59 -8.57
N GLN A 157 11.95 -3.39 -7.63
CA GLN A 157 12.32 -4.77 -7.88
C GLN A 157 11.48 -5.73 -7.04
N ARG A 158 11.25 -6.93 -7.57
CA ARG A 158 10.53 -8.01 -6.92
C ARG A 158 11.49 -8.97 -6.26
N PHE A 159 11.16 -9.35 -5.03
CA PHE A 159 11.84 -10.38 -4.25
C PHE A 159 10.92 -11.59 -4.13
N GLN A 160 11.51 -12.78 -4.15
CA GLN A 160 10.81 -14.05 -3.97
C GLN A 160 11.63 -14.99 -3.11
N CYS A 161 10.98 -15.65 -2.16
CA CYS A 161 11.58 -16.69 -1.33
C CYS A 161 10.56 -17.78 -0.98
N GLU A 162 11.03 -18.88 -0.42
CA GLU A 162 10.21 -19.96 0.09
C GLU A 162 10.31 -20.01 1.62
N ILE A 163 9.17 -20.19 2.29
CA ILE A 163 9.12 -20.37 3.74
C ILE A 163 8.01 -21.34 4.14
N ALA A 164 8.30 -22.24 5.06
CA ALA A 164 7.34 -23.23 5.55
C ALA A 164 6.52 -22.73 6.76
N ALA A 165 6.24 -21.44 6.83
CA ALA A 165 5.38 -20.84 7.86
C ALA A 165 3.98 -20.58 7.31
N SER A 166 2.98 -20.68 8.19
CA SER A 166 1.61 -20.35 7.84
C SER A 166 1.43 -18.84 7.59
N PRO A 167 0.48 -18.42 6.73
CA PRO A 167 0.26 -17.01 6.47
C PRO A 167 -0.03 -16.15 7.72
N PRO A 168 -0.79 -16.61 8.73
CA PRO A 168 -0.95 -15.87 9.98
C PRO A 168 0.38 -15.67 10.74
N GLU A 169 1.28 -16.67 10.75
CA GLU A 169 2.59 -16.53 11.38
C GLU A 169 3.46 -15.51 10.66
N VAL A 170 3.47 -15.55 9.31
CA VAL A 170 4.19 -14.55 8.50
C VAL A 170 3.64 -13.15 8.75
N TYR A 171 2.31 -12.99 8.79
CA TYR A 171 1.69 -11.70 9.08
C TYR A 171 2.06 -11.17 10.47
N LEU A 172 1.99 -12.00 11.49
CA LEU A 172 2.34 -11.59 12.85
C LEU A 172 3.82 -11.21 12.99
N ALA A 173 4.71 -11.92 12.31
CA ALA A 173 6.12 -11.56 12.26
C ALA A 173 6.35 -10.22 11.54
N LEU A 174 5.67 -10.01 10.38
CA LEU A 174 5.73 -8.76 9.63
C LEU A 174 5.19 -7.57 10.45
N ARG A 175 4.05 -7.75 11.12
CA ARG A 175 3.40 -6.78 12.01
C ARG A 175 4.32 -6.39 13.17
N ALA A 176 5.01 -7.36 13.76
CA ALA A 176 5.93 -7.12 14.88
C ALA A 176 7.22 -6.40 14.44
N ALA A 177 7.77 -6.77 13.27
CA ALA A 177 8.99 -6.16 12.74
C ALA A 177 8.75 -4.74 12.17
N ASN A 178 7.56 -4.48 11.64
CA ASN A 178 7.19 -3.23 10.97
C ASN A 178 5.81 -2.75 11.42
N PRO A 179 5.62 -2.36 12.68
CA PRO A 179 4.32 -1.85 13.13
C PRO A 179 3.97 -0.58 12.35
N ALA A 180 2.80 -0.56 11.74
CA ALA A 180 2.34 0.51 10.86
C ALA A 180 0.84 0.81 11.06
N PRO A 181 0.38 2.02 10.69
CA PRO A 181 -1.02 2.43 10.92
C PRO A 181 -2.03 1.72 10.00
N TYR A 182 -1.59 1.14 8.89
CA TYR A 182 -2.47 0.53 7.88
C TYR A 182 -2.05 -0.90 7.56
N CYS A 183 -1.83 -1.71 8.59
CA CYS A 183 -1.56 -3.13 8.42
C CYS A 183 -2.81 -3.86 7.92
N ALA A 184 -2.61 -4.96 7.18
CA ALA A 184 -3.70 -5.77 6.69
C ALA A 184 -3.29 -7.24 6.51
N TYR A 185 -4.18 -8.14 6.88
CA TYR A 185 -4.20 -9.54 6.51
C TYR A 185 -5.44 -9.82 5.68
N LEU A 186 -5.31 -10.38 4.47
CA LEU A 186 -6.44 -10.80 3.66
C LEU A 186 -6.20 -12.22 3.14
N ASP A 187 -7.09 -13.13 3.45
CA ASP A 187 -7.18 -14.45 2.80
C ASP A 187 -8.16 -14.35 1.62
N ILE A 188 -7.62 -14.40 0.41
CA ILE A 188 -8.43 -14.33 -0.82
C ILE A 188 -8.72 -15.71 -1.42
N GLY A 189 -8.39 -16.78 -0.69
CA GLY A 189 -8.60 -18.18 -1.04
C GLY A 189 -7.35 -18.83 -1.64
N ASP A 190 -6.90 -18.39 -2.79
CA ASP A 190 -5.73 -18.91 -3.52
C ASP A 190 -4.41 -18.22 -3.17
N ALA A 191 -4.47 -17.15 -2.40
CA ALA A 191 -3.33 -16.43 -1.86
C ALA A 191 -3.70 -15.70 -0.57
N GLN A 192 -2.68 -15.29 0.19
CA GLN A 192 -2.84 -14.38 1.32
C GLN A 192 -2.01 -13.12 1.07
N ILE A 193 -2.60 -11.97 1.39
CA ILE A 193 -2.00 -10.64 1.27
C ILE A 193 -1.71 -10.13 2.67
N LEU A 194 -0.43 -9.87 2.95
CA LEU A 194 0.11 -9.55 4.27
C LEU A 194 0.80 -8.20 4.17
N SER A 195 0.18 -7.16 4.69
CA SER A 195 0.63 -5.77 4.53
C SER A 195 0.98 -5.13 5.86
N SER A 196 2.08 -4.37 5.90
CA SER A 196 2.40 -3.42 6.97
C SER A 196 2.65 -2.02 6.40
N SER A 197 1.65 -1.52 5.68
CA SER A 197 1.74 -0.23 5.01
C SER A 197 1.71 0.95 5.99
N PRO A 198 2.63 1.92 5.83
CA PRO A 198 2.58 3.16 6.59
C PRO A 198 1.72 4.25 5.95
N GLU A 199 1.31 4.10 4.68
CA GLU A 199 0.83 5.20 3.85
C GLU A 199 -0.68 5.14 3.61
N CYS A 200 -1.37 6.25 3.90
CA CYS A 200 -2.77 6.44 3.60
C CYS A 200 -2.93 6.85 2.13
N PHE A 201 -3.66 6.05 1.36
CA PHE A 201 -4.07 6.43 0.01
C PHE A 201 -5.26 7.40 0.05
N LEU A 202 -6.41 6.93 0.55
CA LEU A 202 -7.63 7.73 0.65
C LEU A 202 -8.37 7.38 1.94
N LYS A 203 -8.82 8.41 2.65
CA LYS A 203 -9.80 8.31 3.72
C LYS A 203 -10.97 9.20 3.38
N ILE A 204 -12.16 8.62 3.32
CA ILE A 204 -13.39 9.33 2.93
C ILE A 204 -14.41 9.14 4.06
N ASN A 205 -15.01 10.24 4.49
CA ASN A 205 -16.12 10.25 5.43
C ASN A 205 -17.22 11.12 4.83
N ASP A 206 -18.34 10.49 4.45
CA ASP A 206 -19.37 11.07 3.62
C ASP A 206 -18.78 11.66 2.32
N ARG A 207 -18.63 12.98 2.26
CA ARG A 207 -18.05 13.69 1.11
C ARG A 207 -16.67 14.29 1.39
N HIS A 208 -16.21 14.24 2.62
CA HIS A 208 -14.88 14.72 2.98
C HIS A 208 -13.84 13.68 2.65
N VAL A 209 -12.93 13.99 1.74
CA VAL A 209 -11.83 13.10 1.30
C VAL A 209 -10.49 13.67 1.73
N VAL A 210 -9.62 12.78 2.20
CA VAL A 210 -8.24 13.09 2.62
C VAL A 210 -7.29 12.09 2.00
N THR A 211 -6.14 12.57 1.51
CA THR A 211 -4.98 11.76 1.14
C THR A 211 -3.74 12.24 1.88
N ARG A 212 -2.81 11.32 2.22
CA ARG A 212 -1.66 11.63 3.07
C ARG A 212 -0.38 11.01 2.54
N PRO A 213 0.21 11.58 1.48
CA PRO A 213 1.46 11.09 0.91
C PRO A 213 2.62 11.26 1.89
N ILE A 214 3.53 10.27 1.86
CA ILE A 214 4.73 10.22 2.67
C ILE A 214 5.95 10.35 1.75
N LYS A 215 6.87 11.25 2.09
CA LYS A 215 8.22 11.33 1.50
C LYS A 215 9.24 11.62 2.59
N GLY A 216 10.44 11.09 2.40
CA GLY A 216 11.47 11.18 3.43
C GLY A 216 11.21 10.27 4.64
N THR A 217 12.22 9.53 5.01
CA THR A 217 12.21 8.66 6.18
C THR A 217 13.55 8.74 6.89
N ARG A 218 13.53 8.86 8.21
CA ARG A 218 14.72 8.76 9.07
C ARG A 218 14.47 7.76 10.19
N ARG A 219 15.52 7.11 10.66
CA ARG A 219 15.43 6.23 11.83
C ARG A 219 14.95 7.01 13.05
N ARG A 220 14.24 6.36 13.96
CA ARG A 220 13.75 6.97 15.20
C ARG A 220 14.84 7.64 16.05
N SER A 221 16.10 7.17 15.94
CA SER A 221 17.26 7.73 16.62
C SER A 221 17.86 9.00 15.97
N ALA A 222 17.43 9.35 14.75
CA ALA A 222 17.86 10.56 14.08
C ALA A 222 17.07 11.79 14.57
N ASP A 223 17.62 12.99 14.34
CA ASP A 223 16.89 14.22 14.62
C ASP A 223 15.75 14.42 13.59
N PRO A 224 14.49 14.54 14.02
CA PRO A 224 13.38 14.82 13.11
C PRO A 224 13.57 16.11 12.30
N ALA A 225 14.35 17.07 12.80
CA ALA A 225 14.66 18.31 12.09
C ALA A 225 15.41 18.09 10.76
N GLU A 226 16.16 16.99 10.63
CA GLU A 226 16.85 16.61 9.39
C GLU A 226 15.87 16.42 8.21
N LEU A 227 14.66 15.89 8.47
CA LEU A 227 13.61 15.74 7.44
C LEU A 227 13.12 17.11 6.95
N LEU A 228 12.85 18.02 7.89
CA LEU A 228 12.39 19.37 7.56
C LEU A 228 13.46 20.19 6.80
N ALA A 229 14.73 19.94 7.09
CA ALA A 229 15.85 20.62 6.48
C ALA A 229 16.29 20.03 5.13
N SER A 230 15.84 18.79 4.76
CA SER A 230 16.24 18.10 3.54
C SER A 230 15.65 18.75 2.29
N PRO A 231 16.42 19.38 1.39
CA PRO A 231 15.87 19.95 0.16
C PRO A 231 15.27 18.90 -0.76
N LYS A 232 15.88 17.70 -0.86
CA LYS A 232 15.40 16.58 -1.68
C LYS A 232 14.03 16.09 -1.20
N ASP A 233 13.91 15.71 0.10
CA ASP A 233 12.67 15.19 0.65
C ASP A 233 11.52 16.21 0.53
N ASN A 234 11.83 17.50 0.73
CA ASN A 234 10.88 18.59 0.59
C ASN A 234 10.40 18.79 -0.85
N ALA A 235 11.30 18.73 -1.83
CA ALA A 235 10.95 18.89 -3.25
C ALA A 235 10.08 17.71 -3.73
N GLU A 236 10.44 16.49 -3.36
CA GLU A 236 9.66 15.30 -3.67
C GLU A 236 8.25 15.35 -3.03
N LEU A 237 8.15 15.75 -1.75
CA LEU A 237 6.86 15.87 -1.07
C LEU A 237 5.99 16.93 -1.73
N LEU A 238 6.56 18.08 -2.10
CA LEU A 238 5.82 19.15 -2.79
C LEU A 238 5.26 18.68 -4.13
N MET A 239 6.08 18.00 -4.94
CA MET A 239 5.66 17.47 -6.23
C MET A 239 4.52 16.45 -6.10
N ILE A 240 4.63 15.52 -5.16
CA ILE A 240 3.57 14.52 -4.94
C ILE A 240 2.31 15.17 -4.34
N THR A 241 2.45 16.15 -3.46
CA THR A 241 1.32 16.92 -2.94
C THR A 241 0.54 17.60 -4.07
N ASP A 242 1.23 18.16 -5.06
CA ASP A 242 0.57 18.79 -6.20
C ASP A 242 -0.12 17.77 -7.12
N LEU A 243 0.48 16.60 -7.31
CA LEU A 243 -0.13 15.49 -8.04
C LEU A 243 -1.42 14.99 -7.35
N GLU A 244 -1.40 14.79 -6.03
CA GLU A 244 -2.58 14.39 -5.24
C GLU A 244 -3.66 15.48 -5.25
N ARG A 245 -3.30 16.77 -5.24
CA ARG A 245 -4.24 17.87 -5.44
C ARG A 245 -4.91 17.81 -6.80
N ASN A 246 -4.15 17.49 -7.85
CA ASN A 246 -4.68 17.33 -9.20
C ASN A 246 -5.69 16.17 -9.26
N ASP A 247 -5.36 15.02 -8.66
CA ASP A 247 -6.24 13.85 -8.62
C ASP A 247 -7.56 14.18 -7.90
N LEU A 248 -7.50 14.76 -6.70
CA LEU A 248 -8.69 15.19 -5.97
C LEU A 248 -9.48 16.28 -6.70
N GLY A 249 -8.79 17.18 -7.41
CA GLY A 249 -9.41 18.24 -8.21
C GLY A 249 -10.35 17.72 -9.30
N ARG A 250 -10.17 16.49 -9.76
CA ARG A 250 -11.03 15.84 -10.77
C ARG A 250 -12.39 15.41 -10.22
N VAL A 251 -12.51 15.21 -8.92
CA VAL A 251 -13.69 14.63 -8.26
C VAL A 251 -14.30 15.50 -7.16
N CYS A 252 -13.55 16.47 -6.66
CA CYS A 252 -14.02 17.39 -5.62
C CYS A 252 -14.75 18.61 -6.17
N GLU A 253 -15.51 19.28 -5.31
CA GLU A 253 -16.12 20.58 -5.60
C GLU A 253 -15.04 21.63 -5.91
N TYR A 254 -15.31 22.48 -6.86
CA TYR A 254 -14.39 23.55 -7.23
C TYR A 254 -14.05 24.43 -6.03
N GLY A 255 -12.76 24.66 -5.80
CA GLY A 255 -12.26 25.47 -4.69
C GLY A 255 -12.22 24.76 -3.33
N SER A 256 -12.68 23.49 -3.22
CA SER A 256 -12.66 22.75 -1.96
C SER A 256 -11.34 22.04 -1.68
N VAL A 257 -10.53 21.76 -2.72
CA VAL A 257 -9.24 21.07 -2.57
C VAL A 257 -8.21 22.00 -1.97
N ARG A 258 -7.63 21.62 -0.84
CA ARG A 258 -6.60 22.39 -0.15
C ARG A 258 -5.52 21.48 0.45
N VAL A 259 -4.34 22.04 0.64
CA VAL A 259 -3.26 21.43 1.42
C VAL A 259 -3.47 21.86 2.87
N ALA A 260 -4.01 20.96 3.69
CA ALA A 260 -4.24 21.24 5.12
C ALA A 260 -2.92 21.32 5.89
N GLU A 261 -1.97 20.44 5.56
CA GLU A 261 -0.60 20.44 6.10
C GLU A 261 0.37 20.04 4.97
N LEU A 262 1.38 20.88 4.71
CA LEU A 262 2.37 20.58 3.67
C LEU A 262 3.55 19.78 4.18
N LYS A 263 3.98 20.02 5.42
CA LYS A 263 5.18 19.43 6.03
C LYS A 263 4.92 19.15 7.49
N ARG A 264 4.65 17.90 7.80
CA ARG A 264 4.52 17.42 9.17
C ARG A 264 5.44 16.24 9.38
N VAL A 265 6.23 16.27 10.45
CA VAL A 265 6.97 15.08 10.87
C VAL A 265 6.08 14.22 11.74
N GLU A 266 5.84 13.00 11.30
CA GLU A 266 5.16 11.97 12.09
C GLU A 266 6.16 10.96 12.61
N THR A 267 6.03 10.65 13.88
CA THR A 267 6.95 9.79 14.60
C THR A 267 6.29 8.46 14.94
N PHE A 268 6.83 7.39 14.39
CA PHE A 268 6.43 6.01 14.66
C PHE A 268 7.45 5.29 15.54
N ALA A 269 7.17 4.06 15.93
CA ALA A 269 8.02 3.28 16.83
C ALA A 269 9.48 3.16 16.34
N THR A 270 9.70 3.07 15.03
CA THR A 270 11.00 2.80 14.42
C THR A 270 11.55 3.94 13.56
N VAL A 271 10.69 4.84 13.08
CA VAL A 271 11.04 5.86 12.08
C VAL A 271 10.31 7.19 12.31
N HIS A 272 10.86 8.24 11.71
CA HIS A 272 10.19 9.51 11.44
C HIS A 272 9.85 9.60 9.96
N HIS A 273 8.66 10.10 9.62
CA HIS A 273 8.23 10.36 8.25
C HIS A 273 7.88 11.83 8.06
N LEU A 274 8.15 12.35 6.87
CA LEU A 274 7.67 13.66 6.43
C LEU A 274 6.38 13.44 5.62
N VAL A 275 5.28 14.04 6.06
CA VAL A 275 3.92 13.80 5.57
C VAL A 275 3.29 15.13 5.12
N ALA A 276 2.54 15.10 4.03
CA ALA A 276 1.59 16.15 3.69
C ALA A 276 0.15 15.65 3.88
N THR A 277 -0.79 16.56 3.99
CA THR A 277 -2.22 16.27 4.04
C THR A 277 -2.94 17.13 3.00
N VAL A 278 -3.59 16.47 2.05
CA VAL A 278 -4.44 17.10 1.04
C VAL A 278 -5.87 16.63 1.29
N GLU A 279 -6.81 17.57 1.28
CA GLU A 279 -8.22 17.28 1.52
C GLU A 279 -9.13 18.01 0.57
N GLY A 280 -10.37 17.54 0.44
CA GLY A 280 -11.39 18.15 -0.38
C GLY A 280 -12.79 17.64 -0.05
N THR A 281 -13.78 18.21 -0.71
CA THR A 281 -15.19 17.80 -0.62
C THR A 281 -15.61 17.20 -1.95
N LEU A 282 -15.96 15.91 -1.98
CA LEU A 282 -16.46 15.25 -3.20
C LEU A 282 -17.71 15.94 -3.73
N ARG A 283 -17.82 16.04 -5.06
CA ARG A 283 -19.08 16.46 -5.70
C ARG A 283 -20.21 15.49 -5.36
N ARG A 284 -21.44 15.96 -5.39
CA ARG A 284 -22.63 15.15 -5.02
C ARG A 284 -22.90 13.97 -5.96
N ASP A 285 -22.44 14.07 -7.19
CA ASP A 285 -22.56 13.07 -8.25
C ASP A 285 -21.40 12.04 -8.27
N VAL A 286 -20.45 12.15 -7.35
CA VAL A 286 -19.25 11.29 -7.26
C VAL A 286 -19.39 10.33 -6.10
N SER A 287 -19.35 9.03 -6.39
CA SER A 287 -19.29 7.99 -5.38
C SER A 287 -17.86 7.81 -4.82
N HIS A 288 -17.72 7.07 -3.71
CA HIS A 288 -16.40 6.70 -3.19
C HIS A 288 -15.60 5.83 -4.17
N VAL A 289 -16.27 4.97 -4.94
CA VAL A 289 -15.64 4.16 -5.99
C VAL A 289 -15.09 5.05 -7.11
N ASP A 290 -15.85 6.07 -7.53
CA ASP A 290 -15.39 7.05 -8.52
C ASP A 290 -14.18 7.85 -8.01
N CYS A 291 -14.17 8.20 -6.71
CA CYS A 291 -13.03 8.86 -6.08
C CYS A 291 -11.78 7.97 -6.11
N VAL A 292 -11.90 6.71 -5.72
CA VAL A 292 -10.79 5.73 -5.82
C VAL A 292 -10.31 5.65 -7.26
N ARG A 293 -11.19 5.42 -8.24
CA ARG A 293 -10.84 5.32 -9.67
C ARG A 293 -10.09 6.56 -10.17
N ALA A 294 -10.54 7.75 -9.79
CA ALA A 294 -9.94 9.00 -10.24
C ALA A 294 -8.52 9.21 -9.69
N CYS A 295 -8.26 8.79 -8.45
CA CYS A 295 -6.95 8.93 -7.80
C CYS A 295 -5.99 7.75 -8.09
N PHE A 296 -6.52 6.61 -8.55
CA PHE A 296 -5.78 5.35 -8.71
C PHE A 296 -4.95 5.29 -10.02
N PRO A 297 -3.76 4.65 -9.96
CA PRO A 297 -3.01 4.35 -8.74
C PRO A 297 -2.44 5.62 -8.11
N GLY A 298 -2.05 5.54 -6.82
CA GLY A 298 -1.54 6.71 -6.08
C GLY A 298 -0.35 7.39 -6.75
N GLY A 299 -0.27 8.69 -6.61
CA GLY A 299 0.82 9.50 -7.19
C GLY A 299 2.17 9.18 -6.59
N SER A 300 2.22 8.93 -5.27
CA SER A 300 3.46 8.71 -4.50
C SER A 300 4.26 7.48 -4.94
N ILE A 301 3.57 6.49 -5.57
CA ILE A 301 4.14 5.19 -5.97
C ILE A 301 4.20 4.99 -7.50
N THR A 302 3.82 5.99 -8.28
CA THR A 302 3.90 5.97 -9.75
C THR A 302 4.96 6.94 -10.27
N GLY A 303 4.68 8.21 -10.27
CA GLY A 303 5.55 9.29 -10.74
C GLY A 303 4.77 10.42 -11.40
N ALA A 304 5.50 11.38 -11.96
CA ALA A 304 4.94 12.57 -12.55
C ALA A 304 5.57 12.88 -13.93
N PRO A 305 4.77 13.10 -15.00
CA PRO A 305 3.31 12.92 -15.09
C PRO A 305 2.88 11.45 -14.98
N LYS A 306 1.75 11.17 -14.29
CA LYS A 306 1.34 9.82 -13.85
C LYS A 306 1.24 8.81 -15.01
N ILE A 307 0.53 9.14 -16.09
CA ILE A 307 0.30 8.24 -17.22
C ILE A 307 1.63 7.85 -17.88
N ARG A 308 2.51 8.81 -18.10
CA ARG A 308 3.82 8.52 -18.72
C ARG A 308 4.71 7.69 -17.79
N ALA A 309 4.71 7.99 -16.50
CA ALA A 309 5.42 7.19 -15.50
C ALA A 309 4.93 5.72 -15.48
N MET A 310 3.61 5.47 -15.55
CA MET A 310 3.06 4.11 -15.63
C MET A 310 3.48 3.36 -16.90
N GLN A 311 3.60 4.05 -18.05
CA GLN A 311 4.12 3.45 -19.28
C GLN A 311 5.58 3.02 -19.15
N ILE A 312 6.39 3.86 -18.52
CA ILE A 312 7.82 3.60 -18.29
C ILE A 312 8.01 2.46 -17.28
N ILE A 313 7.21 2.41 -16.23
CA ILE A 313 7.20 1.31 -15.26
C ILE A 313 6.95 -0.03 -15.98
N ASP A 314 5.93 -0.10 -16.83
CA ASP A 314 5.59 -1.31 -17.59
C ASP A 314 6.66 -1.69 -18.63
N GLU A 315 7.43 -0.71 -19.12
CA GLU A 315 8.57 -0.96 -20.04
C GLU A 315 9.78 -1.53 -19.31
N ILE A 316 10.06 -1.05 -18.11
CA ILE A 316 11.31 -1.33 -17.39
C ILE A 316 11.18 -2.50 -16.43
N GLU A 317 10.08 -2.61 -15.68
CA GLU A 317 9.88 -3.68 -14.69
C GLU A 317 9.50 -5.00 -15.39
N PRO A 318 10.23 -6.12 -15.13
CA PRO A 318 10.00 -7.37 -15.85
C PRO A 318 8.72 -8.09 -15.41
N HIS A 319 8.18 -7.77 -14.21
CA HIS A 319 7.00 -8.41 -13.63
C HIS A 319 5.91 -7.41 -13.31
N ALA A 320 4.66 -7.84 -13.53
CA ALA A 320 3.49 -7.10 -13.09
C ALA A 320 3.51 -6.88 -11.57
N ARG A 321 3.07 -5.72 -11.12
CA ARG A 321 3.09 -5.34 -9.70
C ARG A 321 2.03 -6.07 -8.88
N GLY A 322 0.92 -6.48 -9.50
CA GLY A 322 -0.18 -7.15 -8.82
C GLY A 322 -0.75 -6.30 -7.69
N VAL A 323 -0.67 -6.82 -6.46
CA VAL A 323 -1.14 -6.09 -5.26
C VAL A 323 -0.20 -4.93 -4.90
N TYR A 324 1.11 -5.08 -5.14
CA TYR A 324 2.08 -4.04 -4.80
C TYR A 324 1.74 -2.71 -5.47
N THR A 325 1.76 -1.63 -4.68
CA THR A 325 1.37 -0.27 -5.10
C THR A 325 -0.09 -0.12 -5.57
N GLY A 326 -0.92 -1.13 -5.32
CA GLY A 326 -2.36 -1.01 -5.33
C GLY A 326 -2.88 -0.36 -4.04
N ALA A 327 -4.13 -0.66 -3.67
CA ALA A 327 -4.75 -0.11 -2.47
C ALA A 327 -5.53 -1.18 -1.72
N ILE A 328 -5.30 -1.33 -0.41
CA ILE A 328 -6.02 -2.26 0.46
C ILE A 328 -6.88 -1.44 1.42
N GLY A 329 -8.13 -1.86 1.62
CA GLY A 329 -9.01 -1.13 2.54
C GLY A 329 -10.46 -1.61 2.49
N TYR A 330 -11.37 -0.66 2.75
CA TYR A 330 -12.79 -0.99 2.85
C TYR A 330 -13.71 0.14 2.36
N PHE A 331 -14.92 -0.27 2.01
CA PHE A 331 -16.12 0.55 1.93
C PHE A 331 -17.05 0.15 3.08
N GLY A 332 -17.42 1.10 3.93
CA GLY A 332 -18.29 0.87 5.10
C GLY A 332 -19.71 1.35 4.88
N PRO A 333 -20.67 0.93 5.76
CA PRO A 333 -22.09 1.18 5.59
C PRO A 333 -22.52 2.64 5.84
N ASN A 334 -21.68 3.43 6.54
CA ASN A 334 -22.06 4.78 6.99
C ASN A 334 -21.37 5.88 6.15
N GLY A 335 -21.13 5.64 4.86
CA GLY A 335 -20.40 6.59 4.02
C GLY A 335 -18.94 6.75 4.44
N GLU A 336 -18.33 5.70 4.95
CA GLU A 336 -16.91 5.64 5.29
C GLU A 336 -16.16 4.77 4.29
N SER A 337 -14.98 5.22 3.88
CA SER A 337 -14.06 4.39 3.11
C SER A 337 -12.64 4.73 3.47
N HIS A 338 -11.80 3.71 3.59
CA HIS A 338 -10.41 3.92 3.94
C HIS A 338 -9.53 2.92 3.21
N PHE A 339 -8.53 3.44 2.50
CA PHE A 339 -7.57 2.67 1.71
C PHE A 339 -6.14 3.10 2.01
N ASN A 340 -5.25 2.14 2.11
CA ASN A 340 -3.81 2.36 2.15
C ASN A 340 -3.20 2.29 0.74
N ILE A 341 -1.94 2.67 0.59
CA ILE A 341 -1.09 2.25 -0.51
C ILE A 341 -0.48 0.90 -0.15
N ALA A 342 -0.64 -0.13 -0.99
CA ALA A 342 -0.13 -1.47 -0.73
C ALA A 342 1.39 -1.57 -0.95
N ILE A 343 2.16 -0.97 -0.04
CA ILE A 343 3.63 -1.08 0.07
C ILE A 343 3.99 -1.86 1.34
N ARG A 344 5.22 -2.37 1.46
CA ARG A 344 5.62 -3.29 2.53
C ARG A 344 4.63 -4.47 2.63
N THR A 345 4.26 -4.99 1.48
CA THR A 345 3.19 -5.98 1.32
C THR A 345 3.78 -7.25 0.72
N VAL A 346 3.49 -8.37 1.37
CA VAL A 346 3.89 -9.72 0.96
C VAL A 346 2.66 -10.44 0.43
N VAL A 347 2.79 -11.13 -0.69
CA VAL A 347 1.82 -12.10 -1.20
C VAL A 347 2.38 -13.49 -0.92
N GLN A 348 1.59 -14.33 -0.25
CA GLN A 348 1.92 -15.73 0.02
C GLN A 348 0.99 -16.66 -0.76
N GLN A 349 1.57 -17.56 -1.54
CA GLN A 349 0.88 -18.64 -2.27
C GLN A 349 1.53 -19.99 -1.87
N GLY A 350 0.91 -20.69 -0.94
CA GLY A 350 1.53 -21.86 -0.32
C GLY A 350 2.78 -21.49 0.46
N THR A 351 3.94 -22.04 0.08
CA THR A 351 5.25 -21.71 0.66
C THR A 351 5.95 -20.53 -0.03
N ARG A 352 5.50 -20.14 -1.23
CA ARG A 352 6.10 -19.06 -2.02
C ARG A 352 5.65 -17.70 -1.49
N LEU A 353 6.61 -16.85 -1.12
CA LEU A 353 6.41 -15.48 -0.76
C LEU A 353 6.98 -14.55 -1.82
N THR A 354 6.20 -13.54 -2.19
CA THR A 354 6.60 -12.54 -3.18
C THR A 354 6.31 -11.15 -2.63
N PHE A 355 7.25 -10.23 -2.77
CA PHE A 355 7.06 -8.83 -2.40
C PHE A 355 7.95 -7.91 -3.25
N HIS A 356 7.63 -6.62 -3.26
CA HIS A 356 8.40 -5.62 -4.00
C HIS A 356 8.91 -4.53 -3.06
N ALA A 357 10.03 -3.91 -3.45
CA ALA A 357 10.50 -2.67 -2.88
C ALA A 357 11.07 -1.78 -3.98
N GLY A 358 10.85 -0.47 -3.86
CA GLY A 358 11.26 0.48 -4.88
C GLY A 358 11.48 1.89 -4.33
N GLY A 359 11.95 2.78 -5.19
CA GLY A 359 12.20 4.19 -4.90
C GLY A 359 11.86 5.11 -6.06
N GLY A 360 11.74 6.40 -5.76
CA GLY A 360 11.50 7.44 -6.77
C GLY A 360 12.79 7.85 -7.45
N ILE A 361 12.91 7.57 -8.74
CA ILE A 361 14.05 7.97 -9.56
C ILE A 361 13.84 9.38 -10.07
N VAL A 362 14.78 10.27 -9.78
CA VAL A 362 14.83 11.68 -10.20
C VAL A 362 16.14 11.97 -10.93
N ALA A 363 16.30 13.19 -11.47
CA ALA A 363 17.49 13.58 -12.23
C ALA A 363 18.81 13.36 -11.46
N ASP A 364 18.80 13.65 -10.15
CA ASP A 364 19.99 13.54 -9.28
C ASP A 364 20.17 12.13 -8.67
N SER A 365 19.31 11.15 -9.02
CA SER A 365 19.43 9.78 -8.52
C SER A 365 20.73 9.13 -8.94
N GLU A 366 21.41 8.48 -7.98
CA GLU A 366 22.62 7.71 -8.19
C GLU A 366 22.27 6.21 -8.27
N PRO A 367 22.57 5.51 -9.38
CA PRO A 367 22.08 4.16 -9.63
C PRO A 367 22.38 3.13 -8.54
N ASP A 368 23.59 3.18 -7.95
CA ASP A 368 23.97 2.27 -6.86
C ASP A 368 23.23 2.60 -5.57
N ALA A 369 23.04 3.88 -5.25
CA ALA A 369 22.30 4.31 -4.07
C ALA A 369 20.83 3.92 -4.16
N GLU A 370 20.22 4.04 -5.34
CA GLU A 370 18.82 3.62 -5.56
C GLU A 370 18.64 2.11 -5.42
N TYR A 371 19.62 1.31 -5.91
CA TYR A 371 19.60 -0.14 -5.66
C TYR A 371 19.67 -0.47 -4.17
N ASP A 372 20.61 0.15 -3.45
CA ASP A 372 20.80 -0.06 -2.01
C ASP A 372 19.56 0.41 -1.21
N GLU A 373 18.86 1.44 -1.68
CA GLU A 373 17.59 1.89 -1.09
C GLU A 373 16.49 0.83 -1.20
N THR A 374 16.39 0.11 -2.33
CA THR A 374 15.42 -1.00 -2.43
C THR A 374 15.69 -2.10 -1.43
N LEU A 375 16.98 -2.46 -1.21
CA LEU A 375 17.38 -3.44 -0.21
C LEU A 375 17.06 -2.96 1.21
N ALA A 376 17.34 -1.69 1.51
CA ALA A 376 17.03 -1.09 2.80
C ALA A 376 15.52 -1.09 3.09
N LYS A 377 14.68 -0.81 2.08
CA LYS A 377 13.21 -0.87 2.20
C LYS A 377 12.69 -2.30 2.36
N ALA A 378 13.33 -3.29 1.74
CA ALA A 378 13.02 -4.71 1.88
C ALA A 378 13.44 -5.29 3.24
N GLN A 379 14.43 -4.67 3.92
CA GLN A 379 15.05 -5.18 5.14
C GLN A 379 14.06 -5.51 6.26
N GLY A 380 13.01 -4.69 6.43
CA GLY A 380 11.99 -4.94 7.44
C GLY A 380 11.22 -6.25 7.20
N ILE A 381 10.96 -6.58 5.93
CA ILE A 381 10.32 -7.86 5.54
C ILE A 381 11.31 -8.99 5.77
N PHE A 382 12.56 -8.88 5.33
CA PHE A 382 13.59 -9.90 5.56
C PHE A 382 13.75 -10.21 7.06
N ASN A 383 13.79 -9.18 7.91
CA ASN A 383 13.90 -9.36 9.35
C ASN A 383 12.71 -10.13 9.94
N ALA A 384 11.50 -9.89 9.44
CA ALA A 384 10.31 -10.62 9.87
C ALA A 384 10.40 -12.11 9.48
N LEU A 385 10.85 -12.39 8.26
CA LEU A 385 10.95 -13.76 7.74
C LEU A 385 12.07 -14.56 8.39
N ASP A 386 13.22 -13.93 8.71
CA ASP A 386 14.33 -14.59 9.42
C ASP A 386 13.92 -15.13 10.79
N GLN A 387 13.03 -14.45 11.49
CA GLN A 387 12.51 -14.89 12.79
C GLN A 387 11.74 -16.21 12.72
N LEU A 388 11.11 -16.49 11.57
CA LEU A 388 10.32 -17.70 11.36
C LEU A 388 11.17 -18.91 11.01
N ARG A 389 12.38 -18.72 10.48
CA ARG A 389 13.34 -19.81 10.20
C ARG A 389 14.09 -20.29 11.45
N LEU A 390 14.11 -19.49 12.51
CA LEU A 390 14.81 -19.80 13.75
C LEU A 390 13.93 -20.57 14.76
N ARG A 391 12.66 -20.79 14.42
CA ARG A 391 11.71 -21.60 15.20
C ARG A 391 11.54 -22.99 14.59
#